data_e0545360a97d201fac496d7272ac41f7
#
_entry.id   e0545360a97d201fac496d7272ac41f7
#
_cell.length_a   1.000
_cell.length_b   1.000
_cell.length_c   1.000
_cell.angle_alpha   90.00
_cell.angle_beta   90.00
_cell.angle_gamma   90.00
#
_symmetry.space_group_name_H-M   'P 1'
#
loop_
_entity.id
_entity.type
_entity.pdbx_description
1 polymer ?
#
loop_
_entity_poly.entity_id
_entity_poly.type
_entity_poly.pdbx_seq_one_letter_code
_entity_poly.pdbx_strand_id
1 'polypeptide(L)'
;LLIIDLQINNLFMSNKIEIGIDIGGTFTDIFIKDLDSNTWIVNKVPSTPPNFSDGFMNGVHQTLELGSKETEDIQRIIHGTTVATNTIITESGARVGMLLTEGVSDILQIGYGWRPKMYDLNMDPVEPLFLAPRRRCVGVNERMDFQGNVIRKLDIENLKAKAKFLVKIEKCEVFVICFLHSYANPEHERQAK
;
A
#
# COMPACT_ATOMS: atom_id res chain seq x y z
N LEU A 1 -3.49 10.23 0.72
CA LEU A 1 -3.71 10.14 2.16
C LEU A 1 -4.60 8.94 2.46
N LEU A 2 -4.12 7.95 3.20
CA LEU A 2 -4.93 6.87 3.73
C LEU A 2 -5.42 7.27 5.12
N ILE A 3 -6.72 7.19 5.34
CA ILE A 3 -7.33 7.45 6.66
C ILE A 3 -7.98 6.17 7.13
N ILE A 4 -7.59 5.70 8.31
CA ILE A 4 -8.20 4.56 8.99
C ILE A 4 -8.88 5.08 10.25
N ASP A 5 -10.15 4.72 10.42
CA ASP A 5 -10.97 5.06 11.57
C ASP A 5 -11.34 3.78 12.32
N LEU A 6 -10.91 3.67 13.56
CA LEU A 6 -11.19 2.53 14.43
C LEU A 6 -12.00 2.98 15.63
N GLN A 7 -13.22 2.46 15.78
CA GLN A 7 -14.06 2.67 16.97
C GLN A 7 -13.93 1.48 17.92
N ILE A 8 -13.67 1.79 19.18
CA ILE A 8 -13.59 0.83 20.29
C ILE A 8 -14.83 1.00 21.17
N ASN A 9 -15.70 -0.01 21.19
CA ASN A 9 -16.93 0.04 21.97
C ASN A 9 -16.63 -0.32 23.44
N ASN A 10 -16.26 0.66 24.28
CA ASN A 10 -16.20 0.54 25.73
C ASN A 10 -17.34 1.34 26.38
N LEU A 11 -18.38 0.65 26.83
CA LEU A 11 -19.63 1.26 27.32
C LEU A 11 -19.57 1.86 28.75
N PHE A 12 -18.47 1.68 29.53
CA PHE A 12 -18.47 1.91 30.96
C PHE A 12 -17.30 2.75 31.54
N MET A 13 -16.65 3.61 30.76
CA MET A 13 -15.53 4.40 31.30
C MET A 13 -15.80 5.91 31.30
N SER A 14 -15.53 6.57 32.48
CA SER A 14 -15.18 7.99 32.59
C SER A 14 -13.76 8.19 32.07
N ASN A 15 -13.43 9.32 31.45
CA ASN A 15 -12.16 9.68 30.82
C ASN A 15 -11.98 9.25 29.36
N LYS A 16 -13.04 9.29 28.54
CA LYS A 16 -12.97 8.91 27.12
C LYS A 16 -12.13 9.89 26.31
N ILE A 17 -11.22 9.32 25.53
CA ILE A 17 -10.38 10.10 24.61
C ILE A 17 -10.50 9.63 23.18
N GLU A 18 -10.32 10.54 22.24
CA GLU A 18 -10.10 10.26 20.82
C GLU A 18 -8.66 10.62 20.47
N ILE A 19 -8.01 9.77 19.68
CA ILE A 19 -6.64 9.99 19.22
C ILE A 19 -6.66 10.19 17.71
N GLY A 20 -6.07 11.29 17.25
CA GLY A 20 -5.74 11.54 15.85
C GLY A 20 -4.23 11.43 15.65
N ILE A 21 -3.82 10.73 14.59
CA ILE A 21 -2.40 10.51 14.29
C ILE A 21 -2.15 10.77 12.81
N ASP A 22 -1.15 11.58 12.50
CA ASP A 22 -0.65 11.78 11.14
C ASP A 22 0.80 11.34 11.04
N ILE A 23 1.06 10.27 10.28
CA ILE A 23 2.41 9.74 10.06
C ILE A 23 2.97 10.33 8.78
N GLY A 24 3.91 11.27 8.95
CA GLY A 24 4.75 11.79 7.88
C GLY A 24 6.06 11.01 7.71
N GLY A 25 6.84 11.37 6.71
CA GLY A 25 8.15 10.74 6.47
C GLY A 25 9.20 11.07 7.52
N THR A 26 9.12 12.25 8.17
CA THR A 26 10.10 12.76 9.14
C THR A 26 9.56 12.81 10.55
N PHE A 27 8.31 13.22 10.72
CA PHE A 27 7.65 13.36 12.01
C PHE A 27 6.29 12.70 11.98
N THR A 28 5.86 12.26 13.15
CA THR A 28 4.51 11.78 13.44
C THR A 28 3.86 12.76 14.39
N ASP A 29 2.75 13.35 13.97
CA ASP A 29 1.94 14.27 14.78
C ASP A 29 0.81 13.50 15.45
N ILE A 30 0.62 13.72 16.76
CA ILE A 30 -0.36 13.02 17.58
C ILE A 30 -1.17 14.04 18.34
N PHE A 31 -2.49 13.91 18.29
CA PHE A 31 -3.39 14.68 19.14
C PHE A 31 -4.33 13.76 19.89
N ILE A 32 -4.52 14.09 21.15
CA ILE A 32 -5.52 13.47 22.01
C ILE A 32 -6.58 14.52 22.32
N LYS A 33 -7.82 14.17 22.08
CA LYS A 33 -8.99 14.94 22.54
C LYS A 33 -9.61 14.23 23.72
N ASP A 34 -9.62 14.91 24.86
CA ASP A 34 -10.39 14.49 26.02
C ASP A 34 -11.86 14.89 25.80
N LEU A 35 -12.76 13.91 25.80
CA LEU A 35 -14.18 14.13 25.51
C LEU A 35 -14.96 14.68 26.69
N ASP A 36 -14.46 14.47 27.92
CA ASP A 36 -15.11 14.93 29.15
C ASP A 36 -14.76 16.40 29.41
N SER A 37 -13.48 16.74 29.37
CA SER A 37 -13.01 18.11 29.59
C SER A 37 -13.01 18.99 28.34
N ASN A 38 -13.17 18.39 27.14
CA ASN A 38 -13.05 19.03 25.84
C ASN A 38 -11.69 19.75 25.65
N THR A 39 -10.64 19.21 26.26
CA THR A 39 -9.27 19.72 26.11
C THR A 39 -8.48 18.91 25.07
N TRP A 40 -7.39 19.50 24.56
CA TRP A 40 -6.54 18.90 23.54
C TRP A 40 -5.11 18.79 24.04
N ILE A 41 -4.47 17.68 23.71
CA ILE A 41 -3.04 17.46 23.91
C ILE A 41 -2.44 17.21 22.52
N VAL A 42 -1.37 17.89 22.20
CA VAL A 42 -0.67 17.74 20.93
C VAL A 42 0.77 17.39 21.20
N ASN A 43 1.27 16.40 20.50
CA ASN A 43 2.67 15.97 20.57
C ASN A 43 3.19 15.69 19.17
N LYS A 44 4.47 15.87 18.98
CA LYS A 44 5.19 15.60 17.74
C LYS A 44 6.44 14.79 18.05
N VAL A 45 6.54 13.62 17.44
CA VAL A 45 7.69 12.72 17.62
C VAL A 45 8.36 12.46 16.26
N PRO A 46 9.67 12.15 16.24
CA PRO A 46 10.32 11.69 15.01
C PRO A 46 9.69 10.39 14.50
N SER A 47 9.42 10.31 13.21
CA SER A 47 9.11 9.04 12.57
C SER A 47 10.35 8.14 12.52
N THR A 48 10.14 6.82 12.48
CA THR A 48 11.21 5.80 12.58
C THR A 48 11.29 4.93 11.32
N PRO A 49 11.62 5.49 10.14
CA PRO A 49 11.77 4.67 8.96
C PRO A 49 12.96 3.71 9.12
N PRO A 50 12.88 2.48 8.60
CA PRO A 50 11.78 1.94 7.80
C PRO A 50 10.59 1.43 8.60
N ASN A 51 10.71 1.31 9.95
CA ASN A 51 9.66 0.79 10.80
C ASN A 51 8.87 1.95 11.47
N PHE A 52 7.88 2.46 10.76
CA PHE A 52 7.03 3.56 11.25
C PHE A 52 6.19 3.18 12.47
N SER A 53 5.99 1.89 12.73
CA SER A 53 5.20 1.40 13.87
C SER A 53 5.84 1.77 15.21
N ASP A 54 7.16 1.77 15.30
CA ASP A 54 7.86 2.10 16.55
C ASP A 54 7.67 3.58 16.91
N GLY A 55 7.83 4.49 15.94
CA GLY A 55 7.55 5.91 16.13
C GLY A 55 6.10 6.18 16.51
N PHE A 56 5.17 5.47 15.85
CA PHE A 56 3.74 5.52 16.17
C PHE A 56 3.48 5.11 17.63
N MET A 57 3.90 3.92 18.04
CA MET A 57 3.65 3.40 19.39
C MET A 57 4.30 4.27 20.48
N ASN A 58 5.56 4.63 20.27
CA ASN A 58 6.28 5.51 21.19
C ASN A 58 5.59 6.88 21.34
N GLY A 59 5.16 7.45 20.22
CA GLY A 59 4.46 8.72 20.23
C GLY A 59 3.11 8.66 20.94
N VAL A 60 2.33 7.61 20.73
CA VAL A 60 1.05 7.39 21.43
C VAL A 60 1.29 7.28 22.95
N HIS A 61 2.23 6.43 23.39
CA HIS A 61 2.54 6.28 24.82
C HIS A 61 2.99 7.60 25.45
N GLN A 62 3.93 8.31 24.85
CA GLN A 62 4.38 9.61 25.36
C GLN A 62 3.23 10.62 25.45
N THR A 63 2.32 10.63 24.47
CA THR A 63 1.21 11.59 24.48
C THR A 63 0.16 11.23 25.54
N LEU A 64 -0.09 9.95 25.77
CA LEU A 64 -0.95 9.48 26.87
C LEU A 64 -0.37 9.88 28.24
N GLU A 65 0.93 9.67 28.45
CA GLU A 65 1.65 10.09 29.67
C GLU A 65 1.53 11.60 29.90
N LEU A 66 1.74 12.43 28.87
CA LEU A 66 1.57 13.89 28.97
C LEU A 66 0.16 14.30 29.41
N GLY A 67 -0.84 13.52 29.04
CA GLY A 67 -2.24 13.74 29.38
C GLY A 67 -2.68 13.05 30.65
N SER A 68 -1.82 12.28 31.31
CA SER A 68 -2.21 11.38 32.41
C SER A 68 -3.40 10.49 32.03
N LYS A 69 -3.35 9.91 30.83
CA LYS A 69 -4.36 9.03 30.24
C LYS A 69 -3.80 7.63 30.04
N GLU A 70 -4.68 6.65 30.07
CA GLU A 70 -4.35 5.24 29.88
C GLU A 70 -4.89 4.72 28.53
N THR A 71 -4.38 3.59 28.07
CA THR A 71 -4.81 2.97 26.80
C THR A 71 -6.28 2.55 26.82
N GLU A 72 -6.80 2.21 28.00
CA GLU A 72 -8.18 1.83 28.25
C GLU A 72 -9.17 2.99 28.07
N ASP A 73 -8.69 4.24 28.18
CA ASP A 73 -9.51 5.44 27.96
C ASP A 73 -9.79 5.69 26.48
N ILE A 74 -9.08 5.02 25.56
CA ILE A 74 -9.18 5.24 24.12
C ILE A 74 -10.52 4.70 23.60
N GLN A 75 -11.37 5.62 23.11
CA GLN A 75 -12.63 5.29 22.47
C GLN A 75 -12.50 5.18 20.95
N ARG A 76 -11.63 6.00 20.36
CA ARG A 76 -11.47 6.07 18.90
C ARG A 76 -10.05 6.45 18.51
N ILE A 77 -9.56 5.82 17.45
CA ILE A 77 -8.29 6.18 16.83
C ILE A 77 -8.55 6.53 15.37
N ILE A 78 -8.09 7.69 14.94
CA ILE A 78 -8.10 8.14 13.54
C ILE A 78 -6.66 8.23 13.09
N HIS A 79 -6.31 7.49 12.07
CA HIS A 79 -4.95 7.42 11.56
C HIS A 79 -4.89 7.89 10.11
N GLY A 80 -4.08 8.91 9.85
CA GLY A 80 -3.69 9.37 8.52
C GLY A 80 -2.22 9.06 8.23
N THR A 81 -1.88 8.80 6.98
CA THR A 81 -0.49 8.62 6.56
C THR A 81 -0.23 9.10 5.16
N THR A 82 0.92 9.73 4.94
CA THR A 82 1.43 10.15 3.64
C THR A 82 2.56 9.24 3.14
N VAL A 83 2.85 8.12 3.82
CA VAL A 83 3.96 7.22 3.47
C VAL A 83 3.87 6.74 2.02
N ALA A 84 2.69 6.34 1.55
CA ALA A 84 2.50 5.90 0.17
C ALA A 84 2.74 7.04 -0.85
N THR A 85 2.27 8.25 -0.56
CA THR A 85 2.52 9.42 -1.39
C THR A 85 4.02 9.76 -1.43
N ASN A 86 4.68 9.71 -0.29
CA ASN A 86 6.11 9.94 -0.21
C ASN A 86 6.90 8.89 -1.00
N THR A 87 6.51 7.62 -0.94
CA THR A 87 7.11 6.53 -1.74
C THR A 87 7.06 6.84 -3.24
N ILE A 88 5.93 7.37 -3.73
CA ILE A 88 5.77 7.75 -5.14
C ILE A 88 6.66 8.95 -5.49
N ILE A 89 6.65 10.00 -4.65
CA ILE A 89 7.42 11.24 -4.89
C ILE A 89 8.94 10.99 -4.85
N THR A 90 9.39 10.14 -3.93
CA THR A 90 10.81 9.82 -3.75
C THR A 90 11.28 8.67 -4.63
N GLU A 91 10.38 8.08 -5.42
CA GLU A 91 10.65 6.89 -6.24
C GLU A 91 11.32 5.75 -5.45
N SER A 92 10.93 5.60 -4.19
CA SER A 92 11.46 4.63 -3.24
C SER A 92 10.44 3.56 -2.92
N GLY A 93 10.87 2.48 -2.28
CA GLY A 93 10.00 1.39 -1.85
C GLY A 93 10.57 0.02 -2.17
N ALA A 94 9.78 -1.01 -1.91
CA ALA A 94 10.15 -2.39 -2.19
C ALA A 94 10.35 -2.63 -3.70
N ARG A 95 11.27 -3.51 -4.03
CA ARG A 95 11.52 -3.90 -5.42
C ARG A 95 10.41 -4.83 -5.92
N VAL A 96 9.45 -4.26 -6.64
CA VAL A 96 8.24 -4.94 -7.09
C VAL A 96 8.48 -5.72 -8.39
N GLY A 97 7.99 -6.96 -8.46
CA GLY A 97 7.81 -7.75 -9.67
C GLY A 97 6.33 -7.94 -9.97
N MET A 98 5.93 -7.93 -11.25
CA MET A 98 4.55 -8.14 -11.67
C MET A 98 4.38 -9.45 -12.40
N LEU A 99 3.36 -10.21 -11.99
CA LEU A 99 2.87 -11.42 -12.65
C LEU A 99 1.58 -11.05 -13.38
N LEU A 100 1.62 -11.08 -14.70
CA LEU A 100 0.57 -10.62 -15.59
C LEU A 100 0.11 -11.77 -16.48
N THR A 101 -1.04 -11.68 -17.09
CA THR A 101 -1.45 -12.61 -18.14
C THR A 101 -0.47 -12.56 -19.31
N GLU A 102 -0.07 -13.72 -19.84
CA GLU A 102 0.81 -13.77 -21.00
C GLU A 102 0.19 -13.06 -22.21
N GLY A 103 1.03 -12.26 -22.90
CA GLY A 103 0.64 -11.44 -24.05
C GLY A 103 0.14 -10.03 -23.69
N VAL A 104 -0.02 -9.70 -22.38
CA VAL A 104 -0.42 -8.36 -21.92
C VAL A 104 0.57 -7.76 -20.92
N SER A 105 1.79 -8.26 -20.88
CA SER A 105 2.82 -7.80 -19.93
C SER A 105 3.30 -6.36 -20.16
N ASP A 106 2.94 -5.75 -21.28
CA ASP A 106 3.28 -4.36 -21.62
C ASP A 106 2.19 -3.35 -21.25
N ILE A 107 1.14 -3.80 -20.54
CA ILE A 107 -0.04 -2.98 -20.25
C ILE A 107 0.31 -1.67 -19.50
N LEU A 108 1.27 -1.71 -18.59
CA LEU A 108 1.72 -0.51 -17.88
C LEU A 108 2.40 0.50 -18.82
N GLN A 109 3.15 0.02 -19.82
CA GLN A 109 3.84 0.88 -20.79
C GLN A 109 2.90 1.42 -21.84
N ILE A 110 1.93 0.61 -22.26
CA ILE A 110 0.91 1.02 -23.24
C ILE A 110 -0.05 2.03 -22.59
N GLY A 111 -0.38 1.83 -21.29
CA GLY A 111 -1.35 2.65 -20.58
C GLY A 111 -2.65 2.77 -21.34
N TYR A 112 -3.17 3.99 -21.49
CA TYR A 112 -4.34 4.29 -22.34
C TYR A 112 -3.97 4.59 -23.79
N GLY A 113 -2.73 4.37 -24.20
CA GLY A 113 -2.25 4.70 -25.55
C GLY A 113 -2.16 6.21 -25.82
N TRP A 114 -2.30 7.03 -24.79
CA TRP A 114 -2.23 8.48 -24.91
C TRP A 114 -0.76 8.94 -25.03
N ARG A 115 -0.49 9.78 -26.02
CA ARG A 115 0.83 10.39 -26.21
C ARG A 115 0.75 11.89 -25.90
N PRO A 116 1.38 12.35 -24.83
CA PRO A 116 1.38 13.81 -24.48
C PRO A 116 2.09 14.64 -25.57
N LYS A 117 3.05 14.04 -26.29
CA LYS A 117 3.78 14.67 -27.40
C LYS A 117 3.73 13.77 -28.63
N MET A 118 2.74 13.96 -29.50
CA MET A 118 2.42 13.05 -30.60
C MET A 118 3.57 12.81 -31.61
N TYR A 119 4.43 13.78 -31.83
CA TYR A 119 5.51 13.76 -32.82
C TYR A 119 6.92 13.73 -32.20
N ASP A 120 7.03 13.53 -30.89
CA ASP A 120 8.32 13.43 -30.20
C ASP A 120 8.79 11.97 -30.19
N LEU A 121 9.89 11.69 -30.88
CA LEU A 121 10.49 10.35 -30.96
C LEU A 121 11.25 9.98 -29.66
N ASN A 122 11.66 10.97 -28.89
CA ASN A 122 12.39 10.80 -27.62
C ASN A 122 11.50 11.04 -26.40
N MET A 123 10.22 10.74 -26.53
CA MET A 123 9.25 10.92 -25.46
C MET A 123 9.61 10.06 -24.24
N ASP A 124 9.71 10.69 -23.08
CA ASP A 124 9.89 9.98 -21.82
C ASP A 124 8.69 9.05 -21.53
N PRO A 125 8.95 7.89 -20.90
CA PRO A 125 7.87 7.03 -20.46
C PRO A 125 6.90 7.76 -19.54
N VAL A 126 5.60 7.57 -19.75
CA VAL A 126 4.55 8.26 -18.98
C VAL A 126 4.33 7.59 -17.62
N GLU A 127 4.76 6.34 -17.47
CA GLU A 127 4.54 5.59 -16.24
C GLU A 127 5.70 5.69 -15.26
N PRO A 128 5.41 5.54 -13.97
CA PRO A 128 6.45 5.45 -12.95
C PRO A 128 7.22 4.12 -13.08
N LEU A 129 8.21 4.08 -13.95
CA LEU A 129 9.02 2.89 -14.25
C LEU A 129 9.74 2.30 -13.03
N PHE A 130 9.93 3.09 -11.97
CA PHE A 130 10.54 2.62 -10.73
C PHE A 130 9.68 1.57 -10.03
N LEU A 131 8.35 1.62 -10.15
CA LEU A 131 7.44 0.64 -9.52
C LEU A 131 7.67 -0.77 -10.08
N ALA A 132 7.54 -0.93 -11.40
CA ALA A 132 7.75 -2.21 -12.05
C ALA A 132 8.19 -2.01 -13.52
N PRO A 133 9.50 -1.80 -13.79
CA PRO A 133 9.99 -1.65 -15.14
C PRO A 133 9.73 -2.93 -15.95
N ARG A 134 9.67 -2.80 -17.27
CA ARG A 134 9.29 -3.85 -18.22
C ARG A 134 9.93 -5.22 -17.94
N ARG A 135 11.23 -5.26 -17.56
CA ARG A 135 11.92 -6.51 -17.25
C ARG A 135 11.41 -7.24 -16.03
N ARG A 136 10.69 -6.53 -15.14
CA ARG A 136 10.03 -7.09 -13.95
C ARG A 136 8.54 -7.35 -14.13
N CYS A 137 7.99 -7.11 -15.33
CA CYS A 137 6.63 -7.44 -15.71
C CYS A 137 6.67 -8.72 -16.56
N VAL A 138 6.26 -9.86 -15.99
CA VAL A 138 6.37 -11.16 -16.64
C VAL A 138 5.00 -11.78 -16.90
N GLY A 139 4.82 -12.34 -18.10
CA GLY A 139 3.61 -13.04 -18.49
C GLY A 139 3.58 -14.46 -17.92
N VAL A 140 2.42 -14.84 -17.38
CA VAL A 140 2.08 -16.18 -16.88
C VAL A 140 1.07 -16.83 -17.80
N ASN A 141 1.25 -18.10 -18.09
CA ASN A 141 0.34 -18.89 -18.93
C ASN A 141 -0.99 -19.10 -18.20
N GLU A 142 -1.93 -18.22 -18.45
CA GLU A 142 -3.32 -18.29 -18.00
C GLU A 142 -4.20 -17.39 -18.89
N ARG A 143 -5.52 -17.56 -18.90
CA ARG A 143 -6.44 -16.63 -19.55
C ARG A 143 -7.86 -16.77 -19.03
N MET A 144 -8.46 -15.65 -18.66
CA MET A 144 -9.90 -15.47 -18.46
C MET A 144 -10.49 -14.63 -19.60
N ASP A 145 -11.78 -14.82 -19.90
CA ASP A 145 -12.54 -13.90 -20.75
C ASP A 145 -13.24 -12.81 -19.91
N PHE A 146 -13.86 -11.86 -20.57
CA PHE A 146 -14.56 -10.75 -19.92
C PHE A 146 -15.80 -11.18 -19.12
N GLN A 147 -16.32 -12.40 -19.34
CA GLN A 147 -17.44 -13.00 -18.61
C GLN A 147 -16.98 -13.82 -17.39
N GLY A 148 -15.65 -13.98 -17.22
CA GLY A 148 -15.08 -14.79 -16.13
C GLY A 148 -14.95 -16.28 -16.46
N ASN A 149 -15.15 -16.70 -17.72
CA ASN A 149 -14.90 -18.09 -18.11
C ASN A 149 -13.41 -18.33 -18.29
N VAL A 150 -12.96 -19.53 -17.92
CA VAL A 150 -11.56 -19.94 -18.09
C VAL A 150 -11.32 -20.34 -19.54
N ILE A 151 -10.57 -19.52 -20.29
CA ILE A 151 -10.09 -19.86 -21.64
C ILE A 151 -8.85 -20.76 -21.57
N ARG A 152 -7.92 -20.43 -20.66
CA ARG A 152 -6.72 -21.21 -20.40
C ARG A 152 -6.51 -21.29 -18.90
N LYS A 153 -6.39 -22.51 -18.35
CA LYS A 153 -6.11 -22.74 -16.93
C LYS A 153 -4.74 -22.16 -16.55
N LEU A 154 -4.61 -21.77 -15.31
CA LEU A 154 -3.35 -21.32 -14.75
C LEU A 154 -2.30 -22.46 -14.79
N ASP A 155 -1.20 -22.20 -15.46
CA ASP A 155 -0.03 -23.10 -15.46
C ASP A 155 0.84 -22.81 -14.24
N ILE A 156 0.68 -23.64 -13.22
CA ILE A 156 1.38 -23.48 -11.93
C ILE A 156 2.91 -23.63 -12.08
N GLU A 157 3.38 -24.51 -12.96
CA GLU A 157 4.83 -24.68 -13.16
C GLU A 157 5.44 -23.46 -13.89
N ASN A 158 4.73 -22.92 -14.87
CA ASN A 158 5.11 -21.65 -15.50
C ASN A 158 5.11 -20.50 -14.49
N LEU A 159 4.08 -20.37 -13.67
CA LEU A 159 3.99 -19.38 -12.59
C LEU A 159 5.20 -19.46 -11.65
N LYS A 160 5.51 -20.66 -11.15
CA LYS A 160 6.67 -20.90 -10.26
C LYS A 160 8.00 -20.52 -10.94
N ALA A 161 8.15 -20.84 -12.22
CA ALA A 161 9.35 -20.49 -12.98
C ALA A 161 9.51 -18.96 -13.11
N LYS A 162 8.42 -18.25 -13.42
CA LYS A 162 8.39 -16.77 -13.50
C LYS A 162 8.66 -16.12 -12.14
N ALA A 163 8.06 -16.62 -11.07
CA ALA A 163 8.31 -16.12 -9.71
C ALA A 163 9.79 -16.34 -9.31
N LYS A 164 10.36 -17.53 -9.59
CA LYS A 164 11.80 -17.79 -9.35
C LYS A 164 12.71 -16.84 -10.14
N PHE A 165 12.37 -16.52 -11.38
CA PHE A 165 13.10 -15.53 -12.18
C PHE A 165 13.08 -14.17 -11.50
N LEU A 166 11.92 -13.69 -11.10
CA LEU A 166 11.77 -12.39 -10.42
C LEU A 166 12.57 -12.32 -9.12
N VAL A 167 12.55 -13.38 -8.30
CA VAL A 167 13.34 -13.42 -7.05
C VAL A 167 14.83 -13.53 -7.31
N LYS A 168 15.25 -14.49 -8.13
CA LYS A 168 16.68 -14.83 -8.25
C LYS A 168 17.45 -13.88 -9.15
N ILE A 169 16.86 -13.45 -10.26
CA ILE A 169 17.51 -12.62 -11.28
C ILE A 169 17.20 -11.16 -11.04
N GLU A 170 15.91 -10.82 -10.94
CA GLU A 170 15.47 -9.44 -10.78
C GLU A 170 15.48 -8.94 -9.34
N LYS A 171 15.76 -9.82 -8.35
CA LYS A 171 15.84 -9.50 -6.91
C LYS A 171 14.59 -8.80 -6.40
N CYS A 172 13.42 -9.20 -6.88
CA CYS A 172 12.16 -8.67 -6.39
C CYS A 172 11.86 -9.14 -4.96
N GLU A 173 11.37 -8.21 -4.15
CA GLU A 173 11.02 -8.42 -2.74
C GLU A 173 9.52 -8.65 -2.56
N VAL A 174 8.73 -8.10 -3.49
CA VAL A 174 7.26 -8.14 -3.46
C VAL A 174 6.73 -8.47 -4.84
N PHE A 175 5.63 -9.22 -4.90
CA PHE A 175 4.90 -9.51 -6.13
C PHE A 175 3.55 -8.82 -6.15
N VAL A 176 3.21 -8.26 -7.32
CA VAL A 176 1.85 -7.87 -7.67
C VAL A 176 1.34 -8.87 -8.71
N ILE A 177 0.24 -9.55 -8.39
CA ILE A 177 -0.47 -10.41 -9.32
C ILE A 177 -1.60 -9.59 -9.91
N CYS A 178 -1.65 -9.48 -11.24
CA CYS A 178 -2.67 -8.71 -11.95
C CYS A 178 -3.02 -9.42 -13.25
N PHE A 179 -3.95 -10.36 -13.16
CA PHE A 179 -4.40 -11.13 -14.32
C PHE A 179 -5.57 -10.44 -15.03
N LEU A 180 -5.60 -10.60 -16.34
CA LEU A 180 -6.64 -10.00 -17.16
C LEU A 180 -8.01 -10.57 -16.79
N HIS A 181 -8.99 -9.66 -16.61
CA HIS A 181 -10.36 -9.98 -16.21
C HIS A 181 -10.53 -10.61 -14.82
N SER A 182 -9.55 -10.46 -13.90
CA SER A 182 -9.68 -10.93 -12.52
C SER A 182 -10.83 -10.27 -11.75
N TYR A 183 -11.28 -9.10 -12.17
CA TYR A 183 -12.49 -8.46 -11.63
C TYR A 183 -13.77 -9.26 -11.90
N ALA A 184 -13.84 -10.03 -13.00
CA ALA A 184 -14.96 -10.92 -13.31
C ALA A 184 -14.82 -12.28 -12.62
N ASN A 185 -13.59 -12.83 -12.56
CA ASN A 185 -13.31 -14.08 -11.87
C ASN A 185 -11.86 -14.08 -11.32
N PRO A 186 -11.69 -13.91 -10.00
CA PRO A 186 -10.37 -13.83 -9.36
C PRO A 186 -9.71 -15.20 -9.09
N GLU A 187 -10.26 -16.31 -9.57
CA GLU A 187 -9.82 -17.66 -9.20
C GLU A 187 -8.34 -17.91 -9.51
N HIS A 188 -7.83 -17.51 -10.68
CA HIS A 188 -6.43 -17.68 -11.02
C HIS A 188 -5.50 -16.86 -10.11
N GLU A 189 -5.89 -15.64 -9.71
CA GLU A 189 -5.12 -14.85 -8.75
C GLU A 189 -5.09 -15.48 -7.36
N ARG A 190 -6.23 -16.08 -6.93
CA ARG A 190 -6.28 -16.82 -5.66
C ARG A 190 -5.40 -18.05 -5.67
N GLN A 191 -5.34 -18.77 -6.78
CA GLN A 191 -4.47 -19.94 -6.94
C GLN A 191 -2.99 -19.54 -7.03
N ALA A 192 -2.69 -18.35 -7.53
CA ALA A 192 -1.32 -17.85 -7.67
C ALA A 192 -0.73 -17.27 -6.37
N LYS A 193 -1.57 -16.92 -5.42
CA LYS A 193 -1.21 -16.38 -4.10
C LYS A 193 -0.64 -17.46 -3.19
#